data_3b2cc6236cc5c1a99f92712fbff0b0cf
#
_entry.id   3b2cc6236cc5c1a99f92712fbff0b0cf
#
_cell.length_a   1.000
_cell.length_b   1.000
_cell.length_c   1.000
_cell.angle_alpha   90.00
_cell.angle_beta   90.00
_cell.angle_gamma   90.00
#
_symmetry.space_group_name_H-M   'P 1'
#
loop_
_entity.id
_entity.type
_entity.pdbx_description
1 polymer ?
#
loop_
_entity_poly.entity_id
_entity_poly.type
_entity_poly.pdbx_seq_one_letter_code
_entity_poly.pdbx_strand_id
1 'polypeptide(L)'
;MQIALIAPLVFAGLLSFPLALAAEDDTRVAVDIPAMMRTHMLANMRDHLTAIQEIQASLAVGEYDAAAEIAEKRLGMSSLGTHGASHMAGFMPKGMQETGTAMHQAASRFAVISQETAVTRDLPRALGALSRVTAQCVACHAAYRLK
;
A
#
# COMPACT_ATOMS: atom_id res chain seq x y z
N MET A 1 -31.53 -4.42 -71.87
CA MET A 1 -30.10 -4.20 -71.79
C MET A 1 -29.80 -3.87 -70.31
N GLN A 2 -29.47 -4.89 -69.47
CA GLN A 2 -29.22 -4.76 -68.04
C GLN A 2 -27.70 -4.68 -67.84
N ILE A 3 -27.25 -3.59 -67.25
CA ILE A 3 -25.87 -3.38 -66.90
C ILE A 3 -25.72 -3.80 -65.43
N ALA A 4 -25.00 -4.91 -65.18
CA ALA A 4 -24.64 -5.39 -63.84
C ALA A 4 -23.43 -4.59 -63.32
N LEU A 5 -23.62 -3.82 -62.22
CA LEU A 5 -22.54 -3.20 -61.46
C LEU A 5 -21.92 -4.25 -60.55
N ILE A 6 -20.65 -4.57 -60.78
CA ILE A 6 -19.84 -5.41 -59.90
C ILE A 6 -19.13 -4.43 -58.92
N ALA A 7 -19.47 -4.50 -57.66
CA ALA A 7 -18.76 -3.75 -56.59
C ALA A 7 -17.55 -4.57 -56.09
N PRO A 8 -16.34 -3.96 -55.97
CA PRO A 8 -15.20 -4.66 -55.41
C PRO A 8 -15.30 -4.80 -53.91
N LEU A 9 -15.23 -6.04 -53.40
CA LEU A 9 -15.06 -6.32 -51.98
C LEU A 9 -13.62 -5.94 -51.57
N VAL A 10 -13.46 -4.87 -50.77
CA VAL A 10 -12.19 -4.56 -50.13
C VAL A 10 -12.07 -5.39 -48.87
N PHE A 11 -11.23 -6.41 -48.89
CA PHE A 11 -10.87 -7.22 -47.76
C PHE A 11 -9.83 -6.47 -46.89
N ALA A 12 -10.28 -5.76 -45.87
CA ALA A 12 -9.39 -5.11 -44.88
C ALA A 12 -8.82 -6.21 -43.96
N GLY A 13 -7.59 -6.64 -44.26
CA GLY A 13 -6.86 -7.55 -43.38
C GLY A 13 -6.49 -6.86 -42.08
N LEU A 14 -7.12 -7.26 -40.97
CA LEU A 14 -6.71 -6.89 -39.61
C LEU A 14 -5.37 -7.55 -39.30
N LEU A 15 -4.29 -6.79 -39.44
CA LEU A 15 -2.97 -7.15 -38.91
C LEU A 15 -3.04 -7.11 -37.39
N SER A 16 -3.30 -8.26 -36.76
CA SER A 16 -3.15 -8.44 -35.33
C SER A 16 -1.67 -8.44 -34.97
N PHE A 17 -1.14 -7.27 -34.58
CA PHE A 17 0.15 -7.20 -33.94
C PHE A 17 0.03 -7.80 -32.53
N PRO A 18 0.77 -8.86 -32.18
CA PRO A 18 0.87 -9.28 -30.80
C PRO A 18 1.61 -8.19 -30.02
N LEU A 19 0.89 -7.47 -29.12
CA LEU A 19 1.52 -6.69 -28.07
C LEU A 19 2.20 -7.69 -27.12
N ALA A 20 3.45 -8.03 -27.39
CA ALA A 20 4.30 -8.67 -26.39
C ALA A 20 4.54 -7.60 -25.30
N LEU A 21 3.78 -7.64 -24.20
CA LEU A 21 4.18 -6.99 -22.96
C LEU A 21 5.48 -7.67 -22.54
N ALA A 22 6.61 -7.01 -22.80
CA ALA A 22 7.86 -7.38 -22.18
C ALA A 22 7.63 -7.30 -20.67
N ALA A 23 7.79 -8.41 -19.95
CA ALA A 23 7.82 -8.39 -18.49
C ALA A 23 9.00 -7.50 -18.11
N GLU A 24 8.69 -6.35 -17.51
CA GLU A 24 9.73 -5.47 -16.97
C GLU A 24 10.44 -6.24 -15.85
N ASP A 25 11.77 -6.33 -15.91
CA ASP A 25 12.56 -7.02 -14.89
C ASP A 25 12.29 -6.36 -13.52
N ASP A 26 11.92 -7.16 -12.54
CA ASP A 26 11.65 -6.70 -11.16
C ASP A 26 12.96 -6.23 -10.51
N THR A 27 13.21 -4.93 -10.53
CA THR A 27 14.43 -4.29 -10.04
C THR A 27 14.45 -4.10 -8.51
N ARG A 28 13.38 -4.49 -7.80
CA ARG A 28 13.32 -4.38 -6.35
C ARG A 28 14.37 -5.26 -5.67
N VAL A 29 14.92 -4.78 -4.56
CA VAL A 29 15.84 -5.56 -3.73
C VAL A 29 15.10 -6.78 -3.16
N ALA A 30 15.59 -7.98 -3.51
CA ALA A 30 15.05 -9.23 -3.00
C ALA A 30 15.62 -9.50 -1.60
N VAL A 31 14.76 -9.46 -0.58
CA VAL A 31 15.14 -9.65 0.83
C VAL A 31 14.91 -11.11 1.21
N ASP A 32 15.96 -11.75 1.71
CA ASP A 32 15.94 -13.14 2.17
C ASP A 32 15.75 -13.17 3.69
N ILE A 33 14.61 -13.69 4.14
CA ILE A 33 14.30 -13.83 5.56
C ILE A 33 13.85 -15.27 5.86
N PRO A 34 14.11 -15.80 7.07
CA PRO A 34 13.69 -17.14 7.45
C PRO A 34 12.18 -17.36 7.27
N ALA A 35 11.79 -18.57 6.85
CA ALA A 35 10.41 -18.90 6.47
C ALA A 35 9.37 -18.52 7.55
N MET A 36 9.66 -18.77 8.82
CA MET A 36 8.76 -18.41 9.93
C MET A 36 8.60 -16.89 10.05
N MET A 37 9.68 -16.12 9.91
CA MET A 37 9.65 -14.66 9.96
C MET A 37 8.97 -14.07 8.73
N ARG A 38 9.15 -14.69 7.56
CA ARG A 38 8.41 -14.33 6.35
C ARG A 38 6.90 -14.48 6.53
N THR A 39 6.47 -15.61 7.09
CA THR A 39 5.04 -15.85 7.40
C THR A 39 4.50 -14.78 8.34
N HIS A 40 5.25 -14.44 9.40
CA HIS A 40 4.88 -13.39 10.35
C HIS A 40 4.81 -12.00 9.68
N MET A 41 5.83 -11.63 8.90
CA MET A 41 5.82 -10.37 8.17
C MET A 41 4.63 -10.24 7.21
N LEU A 42 4.32 -11.30 6.45
CA LEU A 42 3.16 -11.30 5.55
C LEU A 42 1.83 -11.21 6.31
N ALA A 43 1.75 -11.77 7.52
CA ALA A 43 0.58 -11.59 8.38
C ALA A 43 0.44 -10.13 8.84
N ASN A 44 1.54 -9.50 9.30
CA ASN A 44 1.56 -8.08 9.65
C ASN A 44 1.15 -7.19 8.46
N MET A 45 1.66 -7.46 7.25
CA MET A 45 1.30 -6.67 6.06
C MET A 45 -0.19 -6.76 5.73
N ARG A 46 -0.81 -7.95 5.89
CA ARG A 46 -2.27 -8.10 5.72
C ARG A 46 -3.06 -7.35 6.79
N ASP A 47 -2.58 -7.40 8.04
CA ASP A 47 -3.20 -6.65 9.14
C ASP A 47 -3.09 -5.14 8.92
N HIS A 48 -1.93 -4.65 8.44
CA HIS A 48 -1.76 -3.24 8.08
C HIS A 48 -2.77 -2.78 7.02
N LEU A 49 -3.00 -3.59 5.99
CA LEU A 49 -3.98 -3.27 4.96
C LEU A 49 -5.41 -3.22 5.53
N THR A 50 -5.76 -4.18 6.40
CA THR A 50 -7.05 -4.19 7.10
C THR A 50 -7.19 -2.95 8.00
N ALA A 51 -6.14 -2.58 8.75
CA ALA A 51 -6.14 -1.37 9.57
C ALA A 51 -6.37 -0.10 8.75
N ILE A 52 -5.73 0.03 7.59
CA ILE A 52 -5.96 1.17 6.67
C ILE A 52 -7.42 1.22 6.21
N GLN A 53 -8.01 0.08 5.87
CA GLN A 53 -9.43 0.01 5.46
C GLN A 53 -10.36 0.44 6.60
N GLU A 54 -10.14 -0.05 7.82
CA GLU A 54 -10.96 0.29 8.99
C GLU A 54 -10.81 1.77 9.38
N ILE A 55 -9.58 2.34 9.31
CA ILE A 55 -9.34 3.78 9.50
C ILE A 55 -10.15 4.60 8.50
N GLN A 56 -10.13 4.23 7.21
CA GLN A 56 -10.88 4.94 6.18
C GLN A 56 -12.39 4.86 6.43
N ALA A 57 -12.90 3.69 6.84
CA ALA A 57 -14.31 3.51 7.18
C ALA A 57 -14.72 4.40 8.37
N SER A 58 -13.91 4.45 9.43
CA SER A 58 -14.16 5.31 10.59
C SER A 58 -14.14 6.80 10.23
N LEU A 59 -13.16 7.24 9.42
CA LEU A 59 -13.10 8.63 8.94
C LEU A 59 -14.33 9.00 8.10
N ALA A 60 -14.82 8.07 7.28
CA ALA A 60 -15.97 8.31 6.39
C ALA A 60 -17.28 8.60 7.17
N VAL A 61 -17.39 8.05 8.37
CA VAL A 61 -18.57 8.26 9.24
C VAL A 61 -18.31 9.26 10.39
N GLY A 62 -17.12 9.88 10.41
CA GLY A 62 -16.75 10.90 11.40
C GLY A 62 -16.32 10.35 12.77
N GLU A 63 -16.00 9.06 12.86
CA GLU A 63 -15.48 8.40 14.07
C GLU A 63 -13.96 8.57 14.18
N TYR A 64 -13.53 9.81 14.38
CA TYR A 64 -12.10 10.18 14.33
C TYR A 64 -11.28 9.55 15.48
N ASP A 65 -11.88 9.39 16.68
CA ASP A 65 -11.21 8.75 17.81
C ASP A 65 -11.00 7.26 17.56
N ALA A 66 -11.97 6.56 16.95
CA ALA A 66 -11.83 5.18 16.55
C ALA A 66 -10.73 5.01 15.49
N ALA A 67 -10.67 5.90 14.49
CA ALA A 67 -9.60 5.93 13.48
C ALA A 67 -8.22 6.12 14.12
N ALA A 68 -8.12 6.99 15.14
CA ALA A 68 -6.88 7.23 15.87
C ALA A 68 -6.44 5.99 16.67
N GLU A 69 -7.36 5.34 17.34
CA GLU A 69 -7.10 4.14 18.15
C GLU A 69 -6.60 2.98 17.27
N ILE A 70 -7.27 2.72 16.15
CA ILE A 70 -6.85 1.69 15.17
C ILE A 70 -5.45 2.01 14.66
N ALA A 71 -5.21 3.26 14.27
CA ALA A 71 -3.91 3.68 13.74
C ALA A 71 -2.79 3.45 14.75
N GLU A 72 -2.94 3.92 15.99
CA GLU A 72 -1.88 3.79 17.01
C GLU A 72 -1.64 2.34 17.40
N LYS A 73 -2.70 1.56 17.65
CA LYS A 73 -2.56 0.18 18.15
C LYS A 73 -2.06 -0.80 17.09
N ARG A 74 -2.35 -0.58 15.81
CA ARG A 74 -2.03 -1.53 14.75
C ARG A 74 -0.95 -1.05 13.78
N LEU A 75 -0.75 0.25 13.66
CA LEU A 75 0.23 0.83 12.74
C LEU A 75 1.25 1.74 13.43
N GLY A 76 0.91 2.31 14.61
CA GLY A 76 1.73 3.27 15.31
C GLY A 76 2.96 2.66 16.01
N MET A 77 3.72 3.51 16.68
CA MET A 77 4.93 3.10 17.40
C MET A 77 4.64 2.10 18.52
N SER A 78 3.44 2.12 19.10
CA SER A 78 3.03 1.16 20.14
C SER A 78 2.83 -0.27 19.62
N SER A 79 2.66 -0.46 18.30
CA SER A 79 2.49 -1.78 17.67
C SER A 79 3.80 -2.54 17.44
N LEU A 80 4.97 -1.90 17.57
CA LEU A 80 6.28 -2.48 17.24
C LEU A 80 6.57 -3.79 17.99
N GLY A 81 6.16 -3.89 19.26
CA GLY A 81 6.32 -5.11 20.06
C GLY A 81 5.52 -6.27 19.48
N THR A 82 4.25 -6.05 19.14
CA THR A 82 3.35 -7.05 18.55
C THR A 82 3.84 -7.50 17.18
N HIS A 83 4.44 -6.59 16.41
CA HIS A 83 5.00 -6.88 15.10
C HIS A 83 6.35 -7.63 15.14
N GLY A 84 6.92 -7.84 16.33
CA GLY A 84 8.22 -8.51 16.46
C GLY A 84 9.37 -7.72 15.81
N ALA A 85 9.28 -6.38 15.79
CA ALA A 85 10.17 -5.50 15.05
C ALA A 85 11.66 -5.72 15.41
N SER A 86 11.99 -5.94 16.69
CA SER A 86 13.36 -6.19 17.15
C SER A 86 13.94 -7.50 16.60
N HIS A 87 13.12 -8.54 16.47
CA HIS A 87 13.55 -9.83 15.90
C HIS A 87 13.69 -9.76 14.37
N MET A 88 12.86 -8.96 13.72
CA MET A 88 12.87 -8.80 12.26
C MET A 88 14.04 -7.93 11.78
N ALA A 89 14.48 -6.97 12.58
CA ALA A 89 15.47 -5.97 12.18
C ALA A 89 16.77 -6.59 11.65
N GLY A 90 17.27 -7.66 12.26
CA GLY A 90 18.50 -8.33 11.84
C GLY A 90 18.46 -8.93 10.42
N PHE A 91 17.28 -9.13 9.85
CA PHE A 91 17.09 -9.72 8.52
C PHE A 91 16.71 -8.69 7.44
N MET A 92 16.44 -7.46 7.84
CA MET A 92 16.02 -6.42 6.91
C MET A 92 17.18 -5.49 6.54
N PRO A 93 17.33 -5.10 5.26
CA PRO A 93 18.24 -4.04 4.87
C PRO A 93 17.94 -2.75 5.66
N LYS A 94 18.98 -1.95 5.94
CA LYS A 94 18.84 -0.72 6.74
C LYS A 94 17.75 0.23 6.21
N GLY A 95 17.71 0.48 4.89
CA GLY A 95 16.68 1.32 4.28
C GLY A 95 15.26 0.76 4.44
N MET A 96 15.08 -0.57 4.47
CA MET A 96 13.80 -1.20 4.75
C MET A 96 13.36 -0.98 6.20
N GLN A 97 14.29 -1.08 7.16
CA GLN A 97 14.04 -0.78 8.57
C GLN A 97 13.66 0.70 8.77
N GLU A 98 14.40 1.61 8.13
CA GLU A 98 14.15 3.06 8.19
C GLU A 98 12.76 3.41 7.64
N THR A 99 12.38 2.84 6.48
CA THR A 99 11.06 3.04 5.89
C THR A 99 9.95 2.47 6.76
N GLY A 100 10.15 1.29 7.35
CA GLY A 100 9.20 0.71 8.31
C GLY A 100 9.02 1.60 9.54
N THR A 101 10.11 2.08 10.13
CA THR A 101 10.08 2.99 11.28
C THR A 101 9.36 4.31 10.92
N ALA A 102 9.62 4.87 9.73
CA ALA A 102 8.95 6.07 9.27
C ALA A 102 7.43 5.86 9.11
N MET A 103 6.99 4.68 8.68
CA MET A 103 5.57 4.31 8.60
C MET A 103 4.94 4.31 10.00
N HIS A 104 5.54 3.64 10.99
CA HIS A 104 5.03 3.59 12.36
C HIS A 104 4.94 5.00 12.99
N GLN A 105 5.98 5.82 12.80
CA GLN A 105 5.96 7.22 13.24
C GLN A 105 4.88 8.06 12.55
N ALA A 106 4.67 7.86 11.24
CA ALA A 106 3.62 8.55 10.51
C ALA A 106 2.23 8.15 11.01
N ALA A 107 2.02 6.87 11.35
CA ALA A 107 0.76 6.38 11.91
C ALA A 107 0.47 6.96 13.30
N SER A 108 1.46 7.05 14.19
CA SER A 108 1.29 7.72 15.49
C SER A 108 0.97 9.22 15.32
N ARG A 109 1.62 9.91 14.37
CA ARG A 109 1.28 11.31 14.04
C ARG A 109 -0.14 11.43 13.46
N PHE A 110 -0.55 10.49 12.63
CA PHE A 110 -1.93 10.45 12.12
C PHE A 110 -2.93 10.28 13.28
N ALA A 111 -2.65 9.40 14.23
CA ALA A 111 -3.53 9.17 15.38
C ALA A 111 -3.80 10.49 16.15
N VAL A 112 -2.75 11.27 16.43
CA VAL A 112 -2.89 12.59 17.08
C VAL A 112 -3.75 13.54 16.22
N ILE A 113 -3.46 13.63 14.91
CA ILE A 113 -4.21 14.51 14.01
C ILE A 113 -5.67 14.08 13.89
N SER A 114 -5.96 12.77 13.91
CA SER A 114 -7.33 12.26 13.87
C SER A 114 -8.11 12.67 15.12
N GLN A 115 -7.52 12.58 16.32
CA GLN A 115 -8.12 13.09 17.56
C GLN A 115 -8.41 14.60 17.51
N GLU A 116 -7.44 15.40 17.02
CA GLU A 116 -7.67 16.83 16.80
C GLU A 116 -8.82 17.09 15.81
N THR A 117 -8.97 16.23 14.80
CA THR A 117 -10.05 16.31 13.80
C THR A 117 -11.42 16.04 14.43
N ALA A 118 -11.52 15.27 15.51
CA ALA A 118 -12.78 15.10 16.24
C ALA A 118 -13.36 16.44 16.72
N VAL A 119 -12.48 17.41 17.04
CA VAL A 119 -12.84 18.75 17.48
C VAL A 119 -12.94 19.73 16.30
N THR A 120 -11.92 19.75 15.43
CA THR A 120 -11.77 20.74 14.36
C THR A 120 -12.64 20.46 13.15
N ARG A 121 -13.05 19.21 12.94
CA ARG A 121 -13.75 18.71 11.74
C ARG A 121 -12.97 18.88 10.43
N ASP A 122 -11.64 19.05 10.52
CA ASP A 122 -10.76 19.20 9.36
C ASP A 122 -10.38 17.81 8.78
N LEU A 123 -11.35 17.18 8.08
CA LEU A 123 -11.12 15.90 7.41
C LEU A 123 -9.99 15.96 6.36
N PRO A 124 -9.83 17.01 5.53
CA PRO A 124 -8.70 17.11 4.62
C PRO A 124 -7.33 16.99 5.32
N ARG A 125 -7.16 17.56 6.51
CA ARG A 125 -5.93 17.45 7.31
C ARG A 125 -5.70 16.00 7.78
N ALA A 126 -6.75 15.32 8.24
CA ALA A 126 -6.67 13.89 8.61
C ALA A 126 -6.30 13.00 7.41
N LEU A 127 -6.94 13.20 6.26
CA LEU A 127 -6.62 12.47 5.03
C LEU A 127 -5.19 12.74 4.56
N GLY A 128 -4.71 13.98 4.64
CA GLY A 128 -3.32 14.32 4.35
C GLY A 128 -2.31 13.63 5.28
N ALA A 129 -2.68 13.43 6.56
CA ALA A 129 -1.87 12.67 7.50
C ALA A 129 -1.88 11.16 7.19
N LEU A 130 -3.04 10.58 6.84
CA LEU A 130 -3.15 9.19 6.43
C LEU A 130 -2.37 8.91 5.13
N SER A 131 -2.40 9.84 4.18
CA SER A 131 -1.60 9.75 2.95
C SER A 131 -0.10 9.63 3.23
N ARG A 132 0.41 10.29 4.28
CA ARG A 132 1.83 10.14 4.69
C ARG A 132 2.14 8.75 5.23
N VAL A 133 1.19 8.06 5.85
CA VAL A 133 1.33 6.65 6.26
C VAL A 133 1.44 5.76 5.04
N THR A 134 0.47 5.85 4.12
CA THR A 134 0.42 5.00 2.92
C THR A 134 1.59 5.26 1.97
N ALA A 135 2.15 6.48 1.96
CA ALA A 135 3.34 6.80 1.18
C ALA A 135 4.55 5.93 1.60
N GLN A 136 4.69 5.58 2.88
CA GLN A 136 5.76 4.68 3.34
C GLN A 136 5.52 3.23 2.89
N CYS A 137 4.26 2.78 2.83
CA CYS A 137 3.91 1.48 2.28
C CYS A 137 4.33 1.41 0.80
N VAL A 138 3.97 2.43 0.02
CA VAL A 138 4.34 2.53 -1.41
C VAL A 138 5.86 2.54 -1.58
N ALA A 139 6.58 3.36 -0.82
CA ALA A 139 8.04 3.46 -0.90
C ALA A 139 8.73 2.13 -0.60
N CYS A 140 8.29 1.42 0.47
CA CYS A 140 8.84 0.12 0.83
C CYS A 140 8.56 -0.92 -0.27
N HIS A 141 7.32 -1.02 -0.74
CA HIS A 141 6.90 -2.01 -1.73
C HIS A 141 7.46 -1.74 -3.13
N ALA A 142 7.82 -0.50 -3.44
CA ALA A 142 8.52 -0.15 -4.66
C ALA A 142 10.01 -0.51 -4.62
N ALA A 143 10.63 -0.53 -3.42
CA ALA A 143 12.07 -0.77 -3.27
C ALA A 143 12.41 -2.23 -2.95
N TYR A 144 11.53 -2.95 -2.26
CA TYR A 144 11.82 -4.27 -1.70
C TYR A 144 10.75 -5.30 -2.05
N ARG A 145 11.19 -6.57 -2.16
CA ARG A 145 10.33 -7.75 -2.22
C ARG A 145 10.91 -8.88 -1.39
N LEU A 146 10.08 -9.76 -0.89
CA LEU A 146 10.55 -10.99 -0.24
C LEU A 146 10.89 -12.06 -1.30
N LYS A 147 11.90 -12.87 -0.99
CA LYS A 147 12.18 -14.09 -1.77
C LYS A 147 11.21 -15.19 -1.41
#